data_945df6f9de5a89061affadcf19c44ab3
#
_entry.id   945df6f9de5a89061affadcf19c44ab3
#
_cell.length_a   1.000
_cell.length_b   1.000
_cell.length_c   1.000
_cell.angle_alpha   90.00
_cell.angle_beta   90.00
_cell.angle_gamma   90.00
#
_symmetry.space_group_name_H-M   'P 1'
#
loop_
_entity.id
_entity.type
_entity.pdbx_description
1 polymer ?
#
loop_
_entity_poly.entity_id
_entity_poly.type
_entity_poly.pdbx_seq_one_letter_code
_entity_poly.pdbx_strand_id
1 'polypeptide(L)'
;MPNVAQRSSLAGEPSPRPRRQLPPVPPSPHSSRPLPKIPGPIACKKCHTCITSAKVHLPPSSYPPDSRGFRGFLGKASLFTETYNVKLGRPSVQLMVTGAHTMQEITCSQCSTYLGWKIVRAHELSERWKEGACLLEFECLDDKLRSRSPSSDTDSDYSFERVVF
;
A
#
# COMPACT_ATOMS: atom_id res chain seq x y z
N MET A 1 18.26 -68.20 -53.40
CA MET A 1 17.30 -68.09 -52.30
C MET A 1 18.08 -68.21 -51.00
N PRO A 2 18.54 -67.10 -50.38
CA PRO A 2 19.11 -67.23 -49.06
C PRO A 2 18.11 -66.70 -47.98
N ASN A 3 18.09 -67.48 -46.94
CA ASN A 3 17.26 -67.45 -45.73
C ASN A 3 17.69 -66.28 -44.83
N VAL A 4 16.77 -65.42 -44.49
CA VAL A 4 17.04 -64.29 -43.57
C VAL A 4 16.58 -64.67 -42.17
N ALA A 5 17.51 -64.89 -41.28
CA ALA A 5 17.30 -65.19 -39.88
C ALA A 5 16.79 -63.96 -39.13
N GLN A 6 15.63 -64.06 -38.51
CA GLN A 6 15.05 -63.06 -37.57
C GLN A 6 15.85 -63.12 -36.24
N ARG A 7 16.48 -62.01 -35.89
CA ARG A 7 17.02 -61.78 -34.51
C ARG A 7 15.95 -61.11 -33.67
N SER A 8 15.41 -61.82 -32.75
CA SER A 8 14.58 -61.30 -31.68
C SER A 8 15.45 -60.59 -30.64
N SER A 9 15.37 -59.28 -30.57
CA SER A 9 15.97 -58.48 -29.49
C SER A 9 14.96 -58.37 -28.36
N LEU A 10 15.20 -59.09 -27.28
CA LEU A 10 14.52 -58.90 -26.01
C LEU A 10 15.13 -57.68 -25.33
N ALA A 11 14.46 -56.55 -25.44
CA ALA A 11 14.76 -55.35 -24.63
C ALA A 11 14.14 -55.55 -23.25
N GLY A 12 14.96 -55.81 -22.26
CA GLY A 12 14.54 -55.86 -20.87
C GLY A 12 14.10 -54.46 -20.38
N GLU A 13 12.87 -54.36 -19.94
CA GLU A 13 12.36 -53.13 -19.29
C GLU A 13 13.12 -52.87 -17.98
N PRO A 14 13.56 -51.60 -17.74
CA PRO A 14 14.18 -51.26 -16.48
C PRO A 14 13.12 -51.21 -15.35
N SER A 15 13.33 -52.03 -14.34
CA SER A 15 12.52 -52.11 -13.11
C SER A 15 12.39 -50.72 -12.47
N PRO A 16 11.17 -50.29 -12.03
CA PRO A 16 10.96 -48.99 -11.40
C PRO A 16 11.69 -48.93 -10.08
N ARG A 17 12.61 -47.95 -9.96
CA ARG A 17 13.34 -47.70 -8.71
C ARG A 17 12.35 -47.29 -7.60
N PRO A 18 12.48 -47.81 -6.38
CA PRO A 18 11.61 -47.44 -5.27
C PRO A 18 11.76 -45.92 -4.98
N ARG A 19 10.64 -45.21 -4.99
CA ARG A 19 10.58 -43.81 -4.58
C ARG A 19 11.03 -43.72 -3.13
N ARG A 20 12.13 -42.99 -2.87
CA ARG A 20 12.51 -42.62 -1.51
C ARG A 20 11.38 -41.78 -0.94
N GLN A 21 10.67 -42.29 0.02
CA GLN A 21 9.74 -41.51 0.83
C GLN A 21 10.58 -40.57 1.70
N LEU A 22 10.33 -39.26 1.52
CA LEU A 22 10.87 -38.24 2.43
C LEU A 22 10.25 -38.44 3.81
N PRO A 23 11.03 -38.27 4.89
CA PRO A 23 10.47 -38.33 6.23
C PRO A 23 9.36 -37.30 6.40
N PRO A 24 8.31 -37.59 7.20
CA PRO A 24 7.24 -36.63 7.45
C PRO A 24 7.82 -35.34 8.04
N VAL A 25 7.48 -34.21 7.41
CA VAL A 25 7.86 -32.87 7.90
C VAL A 25 7.23 -32.72 9.29
N PRO A 26 8.01 -32.45 10.33
CA PRO A 26 7.44 -32.20 11.65
C PRO A 26 6.49 -31.02 11.57
N PRO A 27 5.34 -31.04 12.29
CA PRO A 27 4.42 -29.92 12.29
C PRO A 27 5.17 -28.68 12.78
N SER A 28 5.23 -27.66 11.91
CA SER A 28 5.81 -26.36 12.28
C SER A 28 5.08 -25.87 13.53
N PRO A 29 5.78 -25.50 14.60
CA PRO A 29 5.13 -24.87 15.71
C PRO A 29 4.52 -23.56 15.21
N HIS A 30 3.23 -23.55 14.98
CA HIS A 30 2.48 -22.33 14.72
C HIS A 30 2.58 -21.49 15.99
N SER A 31 3.69 -20.79 16.14
CA SER A 31 3.85 -19.76 17.13
C SER A 31 2.84 -18.67 16.74
N SER A 32 1.67 -18.73 17.34
CA SER A 32 0.67 -17.67 17.31
C SER A 32 1.19 -16.48 18.11
N ARG A 33 2.32 -15.95 17.68
CA ARG A 33 2.85 -14.70 18.23
C ARG A 33 1.83 -13.62 17.89
N PRO A 34 1.22 -12.95 18.86
CA PRO A 34 0.28 -11.89 18.59
C PRO A 34 0.96 -10.87 17.67
N LEU A 35 0.34 -10.57 16.54
CA LEU A 35 0.85 -9.53 15.65
C LEU A 35 0.96 -8.22 16.45
N PRO A 36 2.04 -7.46 16.28
CA PRO A 36 2.21 -6.18 16.97
C PRO A 36 1.01 -5.28 16.65
N LYS A 37 0.36 -4.77 17.69
CA LYS A 37 -0.77 -3.84 17.53
C LYS A 37 -0.25 -2.54 16.94
N ILE A 38 -0.81 -2.14 15.80
CA ILE A 38 -0.52 -0.85 15.18
C ILE A 38 -1.14 0.24 16.07
N PRO A 39 -0.34 1.15 16.63
CA PRO A 39 -0.89 2.19 17.50
C PRO A 39 -1.59 3.28 16.68
N GLY A 40 -2.81 3.66 17.09
CA GLY A 40 -3.61 4.66 16.39
C GLY A 40 -3.94 4.27 14.94
N PRO A 41 -4.55 3.09 14.69
CA PRO A 41 -4.84 2.65 13.34
C PRO A 41 -5.90 3.54 12.69
N ILE A 42 -5.67 3.88 11.43
CA ILE A 42 -6.61 4.57 10.55
C ILE A 42 -7.05 3.56 9.50
N ALA A 43 -8.35 3.39 9.35
CA ALA A 43 -8.94 2.32 8.54
C ALA A 43 -9.61 2.86 7.27
N CYS A 44 -9.80 1.99 6.29
CA CYS A 44 -10.67 2.26 5.14
C CYS A 44 -12.12 2.43 5.62
N LYS A 45 -12.77 3.53 5.26
CA LYS A 45 -14.15 3.84 5.65
C LYS A 45 -15.15 2.79 5.18
N LYS A 46 -14.90 2.11 4.05
CA LYS A 46 -15.81 1.14 3.45
C LYS A 46 -15.73 -0.25 4.07
N CYS A 47 -14.53 -0.76 4.35
CA CYS A 47 -14.34 -2.14 4.78
C CYS A 47 -13.57 -2.29 6.11
N HIS A 48 -13.24 -1.17 6.75
CA HIS A 48 -12.54 -1.08 8.04
C HIS A 48 -11.18 -1.78 8.09
N THR A 49 -10.59 -2.12 6.93
CA THR A 49 -9.22 -2.61 6.84
C THR A 49 -8.26 -1.51 7.25
N CYS A 50 -7.29 -1.81 8.12
CA CYS A 50 -6.27 -0.85 8.55
C CYS A 50 -5.40 -0.44 7.34
N ILE A 51 -5.33 0.87 7.08
CA ILE A 51 -4.61 1.45 5.94
C ILE A 51 -3.33 2.15 6.37
N THR A 52 -3.35 2.85 7.49
CA THR A 52 -2.20 3.59 8.01
C THR A 52 -2.31 3.77 9.52
N SER A 53 -1.44 4.58 10.09
CA SER A 53 -1.42 4.90 11.51
C SER A 53 -1.22 6.39 11.73
N ALA A 54 -1.81 6.91 12.79
CA ALA A 54 -1.60 8.29 13.21
C ALA A 54 -0.12 8.62 13.53
N LYS A 55 0.67 7.60 13.90
CA LYS A 55 2.10 7.78 14.21
C LYS A 55 2.97 8.04 12.99
N VAL A 56 2.55 7.59 11.81
CA VAL A 56 3.27 7.78 10.55
C VAL A 56 2.73 8.95 9.73
N HIS A 57 1.86 9.76 10.33
CA HIS A 57 1.42 11.02 9.77
C HIS A 57 2.59 12.01 9.76
N LEU A 58 2.85 12.67 8.64
CA LEU A 58 3.82 13.75 8.58
C LEU A 58 3.25 14.96 9.33
N PRO A 59 3.92 15.41 10.40
CA PRO A 59 3.44 16.56 11.15
C PRO A 59 3.63 17.86 10.34
N PRO A 60 2.76 18.85 10.52
CA PRO A 60 2.89 20.15 9.84
C PRO A 60 4.25 20.84 10.02
N SER A 61 4.93 20.58 11.14
CA SER A 61 6.29 21.07 11.39
C SER A 61 7.35 20.52 10.44
N SER A 62 7.06 19.43 9.74
CA SER A 62 7.93 18.84 8.71
C SER A 62 7.72 19.46 7.33
N TYR A 63 6.73 20.32 7.17
CA TYR A 63 6.44 21.00 5.91
C TYR A 63 7.25 22.28 5.78
N PRO A 64 7.65 22.66 4.56
CA PRO A 64 8.17 24.00 4.32
C PRO A 64 7.17 25.07 4.79
N PRO A 65 7.65 26.23 5.28
CA PRO A 65 6.79 27.26 5.89
C PRO A 65 5.67 27.77 4.98
N ASP A 66 5.88 27.68 3.66
CA ASP A 66 4.89 28.10 2.66
C ASP A 66 3.93 26.96 2.26
N SER A 67 4.09 25.75 2.82
CA SER A 67 3.25 24.63 2.51
C SER A 67 1.90 24.76 3.21
N ARG A 68 0.85 24.76 2.39
CA ARG A 68 -0.54 24.79 2.85
C ARG A 68 -1.09 23.37 2.99
N GLY A 69 -2.28 23.23 3.56
CA GLY A 69 -2.94 21.94 3.68
C GLY A 69 -3.18 21.26 2.32
N PHE A 70 -3.19 19.95 2.32
CA PHE A 70 -3.36 19.15 1.12
C PHE A 70 -4.83 18.88 0.83
N ARG A 71 -5.14 18.81 -0.46
CA ARG A 71 -6.44 18.35 -0.97
C ARG A 71 -6.23 17.27 -2.03
N GLY A 72 -7.12 16.30 -2.04
CA GLY A 72 -7.26 15.31 -3.09
C GLY A 72 -8.52 15.55 -3.91
N PHE A 73 -9.00 14.54 -4.61
CA PHE A 73 -10.22 14.59 -5.42
C PHE A 73 -11.47 14.81 -4.59
N LEU A 74 -11.56 14.13 -3.44
CA LEU A 74 -12.76 14.09 -2.61
C LEU A 74 -12.74 15.11 -1.49
N GLY A 75 -11.60 15.72 -1.21
CA GLY A 75 -11.54 16.72 -0.15
C GLY A 75 -10.19 16.90 0.53
N LYS A 76 -10.22 17.12 1.82
CA LYS A 76 -8.99 17.30 2.61
C LYS A 76 -8.19 16.01 2.64
N ALA A 77 -6.87 16.15 2.53
CA ALA A 77 -5.93 15.04 2.55
C ALA A 77 -4.75 15.34 3.47
N SER A 78 -3.98 14.32 3.79
CA SER A 78 -2.73 14.48 4.53
C SER A 78 -1.66 13.51 4.05
N LEU A 79 -0.40 13.80 4.41
CA LEU A 79 0.74 12.99 4.04
C LEU A 79 1.08 11.98 5.14
N PHE A 80 1.30 10.73 4.72
CA PHE A 80 1.73 9.64 5.57
C PHE A 80 2.99 9.00 4.98
N THR A 81 3.90 8.55 5.83
CA THR A 81 5.14 7.89 5.38
C THR A 81 4.92 6.44 5.02
N GLU A 82 3.91 5.79 5.61
CA GLU A 82 3.65 4.36 5.42
C GLU A 82 2.17 4.07 5.22
N THR A 83 1.89 3.06 4.42
CA THR A 83 0.54 2.52 4.21
C THR A 83 0.56 1.00 4.21
N TYR A 84 -0.53 0.39 4.69
CA TYR A 84 -0.73 -1.05 4.79
C TYR A 84 -1.97 -1.46 4.01
N ASN A 85 -2.01 -2.70 3.55
CA ASN A 85 -3.19 -3.29 2.89
C ASN A 85 -3.70 -2.46 1.71
N VAL A 86 -2.78 -1.95 0.89
CA VAL A 86 -3.08 -1.17 -0.30
C VAL A 86 -2.55 -1.82 -1.57
N LYS A 87 -3.15 -1.47 -2.70
CA LYS A 87 -2.65 -1.75 -4.04
C LYS A 87 -2.26 -0.43 -4.68
N LEU A 88 -1.11 -0.41 -5.34
CA LEU A 88 -0.62 0.74 -6.08
C LEU A 88 -0.93 0.56 -7.56
N GLY A 89 -1.49 1.60 -8.17
CA GLY A 89 -1.72 1.68 -9.61
C GLY A 89 -0.42 1.87 -10.39
N ARG A 90 -0.54 2.00 -11.72
CA ARG A 90 0.60 2.31 -12.58
C ARG A 90 1.05 3.76 -12.33
N PRO A 91 2.37 4.03 -12.30
CA PRO A 91 2.86 5.39 -12.21
C PRO A 91 2.41 6.21 -13.42
N SER A 92 1.93 7.41 -13.17
CA SER A 92 1.55 8.38 -14.20
C SER A 92 1.99 9.79 -13.76
N VAL A 93 2.27 10.64 -14.75
CA VAL A 93 2.58 12.04 -14.47
C VAL A 93 1.28 12.81 -14.34
N GLN A 94 1.13 13.50 -13.20
CA GLN A 94 0.01 14.38 -12.89
C GLN A 94 0.53 15.83 -12.77
N LEU A 95 -0.19 16.75 -13.37
CA LEU A 95 0.11 18.17 -13.25
C LEU A 95 -0.69 18.74 -12.07
N MET A 96 0.01 19.19 -11.06
CA MET A 96 -0.56 19.80 -9.86
C MET A 96 -0.21 21.29 -9.82
N VAL A 97 -0.84 22.05 -8.94
CA VAL A 97 -0.53 23.49 -8.73
C VAL A 97 0.95 23.70 -8.39
N THR A 98 1.56 22.75 -7.70
CA THR A 98 2.97 22.76 -7.29
C THR A 98 3.91 22.14 -8.32
N GLY A 99 3.46 21.96 -9.57
CA GLY A 99 4.26 21.40 -10.65
C GLY A 99 3.90 19.93 -11.00
N ALA A 100 4.71 19.34 -11.87
CA ALA A 100 4.50 17.97 -12.32
C ALA A 100 5.00 16.95 -11.28
N HIS A 101 4.19 15.92 -11.02
CA HIS A 101 4.52 14.82 -10.11
C HIS A 101 4.25 13.48 -10.79
N THR A 102 5.15 12.53 -10.62
CA THR A 102 4.89 11.12 -10.94
C THR A 102 4.21 10.49 -9.74
N MET A 103 2.99 10.01 -9.91
CA MET A 103 2.14 9.51 -8.83
C MET A 103 1.56 8.14 -9.17
N GLN A 104 1.22 7.37 -8.14
CA GLN A 104 0.51 6.10 -8.24
C GLN A 104 -0.77 6.18 -7.41
N GLU A 105 -1.89 5.81 -8.02
CA GLU A 105 -3.15 5.70 -7.29
C GLU A 105 -3.05 4.64 -6.19
N ILE A 106 -3.59 4.96 -5.03
CA ILE A 106 -3.68 4.05 -3.88
C ILE A 106 -5.12 3.56 -3.75
N THR A 107 -5.30 2.26 -3.79
CA THR A 107 -6.60 1.62 -3.53
C THR A 107 -6.50 0.61 -2.39
N CYS A 108 -7.60 0.42 -1.67
CA CYS A 108 -7.68 -0.60 -0.62
C CYS A 108 -7.56 -2.00 -1.23
N SER A 109 -6.69 -2.86 -0.68
CA SER A 109 -6.49 -4.23 -1.18
C SER A 109 -7.72 -5.12 -1.04
N GLN A 110 -8.60 -4.83 -0.06
CA GLN A 110 -9.77 -5.64 0.25
C GLN A 110 -11.00 -5.24 -0.57
N CYS A 111 -11.31 -3.95 -0.64
CA CYS A 111 -12.55 -3.48 -1.27
C CYS A 111 -12.32 -2.65 -2.54
N SER A 112 -11.07 -2.47 -2.95
CA SER A 112 -10.65 -1.70 -4.13
C SER A 112 -11.16 -0.25 -4.15
N THR A 113 -11.55 0.30 -3.01
CA THR A 113 -11.93 1.71 -2.88
C THR A 113 -10.69 2.57 -3.02
N TYR A 114 -10.82 3.66 -3.78
CA TYR A 114 -9.80 4.70 -3.87
C TYR A 114 -9.53 5.32 -2.50
N LEU A 115 -8.25 5.61 -2.22
CA LEU A 115 -7.79 6.14 -0.93
C LEU A 115 -6.94 7.41 -1.08
N GLY A 116 -6.32 7.60 -2.24
CA GLY A 116 -5.40 8.70 -2.47
C GLY A 116 -4.27 8.37 -3.43
N TRP A 117 -3.11 8.98 -3.25
CA TRP A 117 -1.98 8.91 -4.15
C TRP A 117 -0.66 8.70 -3.43
N LYS A 118 0.22 7.87 -3.99
CA LYS A 118 1.63 7.80 -3.61
C LYS A 118 2.43 8.72 -4.51
N ILE A 119 3.22 9.61 -3.93
CA ILE A 119 4.11 10.51 -4.65
C ILE A 119 5.42 9.75 -4.89
N VAL A 120 5.66 9.36 -6.14
CA VAL A 120 6.85 8.60 -6.53
C VAL A 120 8.01 9.56 -6.79
N ARG A 121 7.74 10.67 -7.50
CA ARG A 121 8.73 11.68 -7.85
C ARG A 121 8.07 13.05 -7.99
N ALA A 122 8.70 14.06 -7.45
CA ALA A 122 8.39 15.47 -7.73
C ALA A 122 9.40 16.00 -8.75
N HIS A 123 8.91 16.61 -9.84
CA HIS A 123 9.79 17.14 -10.90
C HIS A 123 10.38 18.49 -10.50
N GLU A 124 9.66 19.26 -9.66
CA GLU A 124 10.17 20.49 -9.07
C GLU A 124 11.06 20.21 -7.86
N LEU A 125 12.21 20.88 -7.78
CA LEU A 125 13.18 20.68 -6.70
C LEU A 125 12.60 21.03 -5.32
N SER A 126 11.82 22.10 -5.25
CA SER A 126 11.15 22.57 -4.01
C SER A 126 10.16 21.54 -3.44
N GLU A 127 9.65 20.62 -4.27
CA GLU A 127 8.61 19.67 -3.91
C GLU A 127 9.14 18.26 -3.58
N ARG A 128 10.44 18.02 -3.72
CA ARG A 128 11.06 16.70 -3.52
C ARG A 128 10.91 16.14 -2.12
N TRP A 129 10.68 16.99 -1.13
CA TRP A 129 10.44 16.56 0.23
C TRP A 129 9.18 15.69 0.39
N LYS A 130 8.26 15.70 -0.58
CA LYS A 130 7.06 14.85 -0.63
C LYS A 130 7.33 13.46 -1.20
N GLU A 131 8.48 13.24 -1.84
CA GLU A 131 8.78 11.97 -2.50
C GLU A 131 8.73 10.80 -1.51
N GLY A 132 8.08 9.71 -1.93
CA GLY A 132 7.85 8.52 -1.10
C GLY A 132 6.64 8.62 -0.19
N ALA A 133 6.11 9.82 0.08
CA ALA A 133 4.94 10.00 0.92
C ALA A 133 3.65 9.57 0.22
N CYS A 134 2.66 9.16 1.01
CA CYS A 134 1.32 8.78 0.60
C CYS A 134 0.35 9.89 1.00
N LEU A 135 -0.26 10.53 0.01
CA LEU A 135 -1.33 11.51 0.18
C LEU A 135 -2.65 10.75 0.32
N LEU A 136 -3.20 10.65 1.52
CA LEU A 136 -4.47 9.96 1.77
C LEU A 136 -5.58 10.96 2.06
N GLU A 137 -6.75 10.69 1.49
CA GLU A 137 -7.93 11.56 1.60
C GLU A 137 -8.80 11.16 2.78
N PHE A 138 -9.10 12.11 3.66
CA PHE A 138 -9.86 11.86 4.89
C PHE A 138 -11.28 11.36 4.63
N GLU A 139 -11.88 11.72 3.49
CA GLU A 139 -13.21 11.24 3.13
C GLU A 139 -13.28 9.72 2.91
N CYS A 140 -12.12 9.09 2.59
CA CYS A 140 -11.99 7.65 2.37
C CYS A 140 -11.59 6.87 3.62
N LEU A 141 -11.23 7.57 4.69
CA LEU A 141 -10.68 7.00 5.91
C LEU A 141 -11.66 7.15 7.09
N ASP A 142 -11.67 6.13 7.94
CA ASP A 142 -12.33 6.15 9.24
C ASP A 142 -11.28 6.47 10.31
N ASP A 143 -11.27 7.73 10.74
CA ASP A 143 -10.40 8.23 11.80
C ASP A 143 -11.17 8.27 13.12
N LYS A 144 -11.19 7.16 13.82
CA LYS A 144 -11.78 7.09 15.17
C LYS A 144 -11.06 7.97 16.20
N LEU A 145 -9.93 8.56 15.84
CA LEU A 145 -9.19 9.47 16.71
C LEU A 145 -9.81 10.87 16.78
N ARG A 146 -10.57 11.29 15.76
CA ARG A 146 -11.29 12.57 15.78
C ARG A 146 -12.37 12.64 16.85
N SER A 147 -12.92 11.51 17.28
CA SER A 147 -14.00 11.44 18.28
C SER A 147 -13.52 11.39 19.73
N ARG A 148 -12.22 11.48 19.99
CA ARG A 148 -11.64 11.44 21.35
C ARG A 148 -10.96 12.72 21.81
N SER A 149 -11.04 13.80 21.05
CA SER A 149 -10.65 15.12 21.55
C SER A 149 -11.80 15.67 22.41
N PRO A 150 -11.58 15.98 23.70
CA PRO A 150 -12.53 16.78 24.41
C PRO A 150 -12.63 18.13 23.70
N SER A 151 -13.84 18.58 23.49
CA SER A 151 -14.17 19.88 22.91
C SER A 151 -13.34 21.00 23.51
N SER A 152 -12.42 21.53 22.73
CA SER A 152 -11.96 22.90 22.88
C SER A 152 -12.36 23.60 21.59
N ASP A 153 -13.51 24.26 21.67
CA ASP A 153 -13.95 25.25 20.71
C ASP A 153 -12.91 26.36 20.66
N THR A 154 -12.09 26.35 19.65
CA THR A 154 -11.40 27.51 19.15
C THR A 154 -11.47 27.45 17.64
N ASP A 155 -12.51 28.10 17.12
CA ASP A 155 -12.60 28.53 15.73
C ASP A 155 -11.37 29.38 15.41
N SER A 156 -10.38 28.77 14.83
CA SER A 156 -9.38 29.47 14.06
C SER A 156 -9.76 29.32 12.60
N ASP A 157 -10.42 30.36 12.14
CA ASP A 157 -10.76 30.62 10.74
C ASP A 157 -9.47 30.66 9.91
N TYR A 158 -9.01 29.50 9.45
CA TYR A 158 -8.00 29.41 8.43
C TYR A 158 -8.69 29.50 7.08
N SER A 159 -8.67 30.68 6.50
CA SER A 159 -9.06 30.96 5.12
C SER A 159 -8.33 30.01 4.17
N PHE A 160 -9.05 29.05 3.67
CA PHE A 160 -8.58 27.98 2.82
C PHE A 160 -8.75 28.41 1.37
N GLU A 161 -7.70 28.96 0.76
CA GLU A 161 -7.72 29.20 -0.69
C GLU A 161 -7.71 27.86 -1.45
N ARG A 162 -8.59 27.79 -2.42
CA ARG A 162 -8.82 26.63 -3.32
C ARG A 162 -7.53 26.28 -4.07
N VAL A 163 -6.96 25.13 -3.77
CA VAL A 163 -6.10 24.43 -4.70
C VAL A 163 -6.97 23.44 -5.46
N VAL A 164 -7.31 23.80 -6.71
CA VAL A 164 -8.08 22.96 -7.64
C VAL A 164 -7.07 22.14 -8.44
N PHE A 165 -7.33 20.85 -8.59
CA PHE A 165 -6.62 19.99 -9.52
C PHE A 165 -6.97 20.35 -10.96
#